data_12f4f2054fbb10a90f47aed640229096
#
_entry.id   12f4f2054fbb10a90f47aed640229096
#
_cell.length_a   1.000
_cell.length_b   1.000
_cell.length_c   1.000
_cell.angle_alpha   90.00
_cell.angle_beta   90.00
_cell.angle_gamma   90.00
#
_symmetry.space_group_name_H-M   'P 1'
#
loop_
_entity.id
_entity.type
_entity.pdbx_description
1 polymer ?
#
loop_
_entity_poly.entity_id
_entity_poly.type
_entity_poly.pdbx_seq_one_letter_code
_entity_poly.pdbx_strand_id
1 'polypeptide(L)'
;IVPSMDMYPVWDNDKVHFTATLPDSFKIDLTGFVMPTESRKITDIFGYRPRRRRVHNGLDIKVQKGDTIYAAFDGKVRITAYQRRGYGHYVVIRHNNGIETLYAHLSKKLVNENQNVKAGDPIGLGGNTGRSTGSHLHFETILLGKCIDPALLFDFPNQTVTGDHYVYRKPGSRYMENGKVKVAGPEPKYHKVKSGDTIERIARKHGVSQRTIFKLNG
;
A
#
# COMPACT_ATOMS: atom_id res chain seq x y z
N ILE A 1 4.77 -24.12 3.09
CA ILE A 1 3.34 -23.76 3.13
C ILE A 1 3.31 -22.28 3.47
N VAL A 2 2.74 -21.46 2.59
CA VAL A 2 2.59 -20.03 2.84
C VAL A 2 1.29 -19.85 3.64
N PRO A 3 1.33 -19.39 4.91
CA PRO A 3 0.13 -19.27 5.76
C PRO A 3 -0.99 -18.43 5.16
N SER A 4 -0.67 -17.56 4.22
CA SER A 4 -1.64 -16.72 3.50
C SER A 4 -2.47 -17.47 2.45
N MET A 5 -2.10 -18.69 2.07
CA MET A 5 -2.83 -19.43 1.03
C MET A 5 -4.25 -19.81 1.46
N ASP A 6 -4.46 -20.06 2.75
CA ASP A 6 -5.78 -20.41 3.29
C ASP A 6 -6.76 -19.23 3.30
N MET A 7 -6.24 -18.00 3.26
CA MET A 7 -7.06 -16.78 3.24
C MET A 7 -7.57 -16.42 1.85
N TYR A 8 -6.83 -16.80 0.82
CA TYR A 8 -7.12 -16.41 -0.56
C TYR A 8 -7.82 -17.55 -1.29
N PRO A 9 -9.01 -17.31 -1.88
CA PRO A 9 -9.81 -18.35 -2.49
C PRO A 9 -9.13 -18.99 -3.70
N VAL A 10 -8.25 -18.26 -4.38
CA VAL A 10 -7.56 -18.72 -5.59
C VAL A 10 -6.17 -18.10 -5.71
N TRP A 11 -5.31 -18.79 -6.46
CA TRP A 11 -4.05 -18.25 -6.97
C TRP A 11 -4.29 -17.78 -8.41
N ASP A 12 -4.45 -16.48 -8.61
CA ASP A 12 -4.78 -15.86 -9.90
C ASP A 12 -3.58 -15.01 -10.36
N ASN A 13 -3.01 -15.34 -11.52
CA ASN A 13 -1.86 -14.65 -12.09
C ASN A 13 -2.26 -13.45 -12.97
N ASP A 14 -3.55 -13.23 -13.22
CA ASP A 14 -4.02 -12.20 -14.16
C ASP A 14 -4.60 -10.97 -13.45
N LYS A 15 -5.43 -11.17 -12.43
CA LYS A 15 -6.16 -10.08 -11.77
C LYS A 15 -5.39 -9.54 -10.58
N VAL A 16 -5.02 -8.26 -10.62
CA VAL A 16 -4.39 -7.57 -9.48
C VAL A 16 -5.38 -7.50 -8.31
N HIS A 17 -6.54 -6.93 -8.56
CA HIS A 17 -7.61 -6.78 -7.56
C HIS A 17 -8.74 -7.76 -7.89
N PHE A 18 -9.13 -8.57 -6.93
CA PHE A 18 -10.27 -9.47 -7.03
C PHE A 18 -11.20 -9.22 -5.84
N THR A 19 -12.46 -9.62 -5.98
CA THR A 19 -13.42 -9.48 -4.87
C THR A 19 -13.34 -10.72 -3.99
N ALA A 20 -13.01 -10.52 -2.71
CA ALA A 20 -13.06 -11.54 -1.69
C ALA A 20 -13.75 -11.02 -0.42
N THR A 21 -14.23 -11.91 0.41
CA THR A 21 -14.83 -11.54 1.70
C THR A 21 -13.73 -11.10 2.66
N LEU A 22 -13.77 -9.85 3.06
CA LEU A 22 -12.86 -9.30 4.06
C LEU A 22 -13.32 -9.71 5.46
N PRO A 23 -12.41 -10.16 6.34
CA PRO A 23 -12.73 -10.39 7.74
C PRO A 23 -13.05 -9.05 8.44
N ASP A 24 -13.78 -9.12 9.54
CA ASP A 24 -14.09 -7.92 10.35
C ASP A 24 -12.83 -7.28 10.93
N SER A 25 -11.83 -8.10 11.26
CA SER A 25 -10.48 -7.65 11.61
C SER A 25 -9.44 -8.66 11.18
N PHE A 26 -8.23 -8.17 10.87
CA PHE A 26 -7.08 -9.01 10.54
C PHE A 26 -5.79 -8.36 11.05
N LYS A 27 -4.99 -9.11 11.79
CA LYS A 27 -3.69 -8.65 12.29
C LYS A 27 -2.61 -8.97 11.25
N ILE A 28 -2.00 -7.94 10.70
CA ILE A 28 -0.90 -8.03 9.74
C ILE A 28 0.40 -7.88 10.52
N ASP A 29 1.21 -8.92 10.54
CA ASP A 29 2.57 -8.88 11.11
C ASP A 29 3.48 -8.07 10.17
N LEU A 30 4.21 -7.11 10.72
CA LEU A 30 5.15 -6.26 9.98
C LEU A 30 6.62 -6.61 10.27
N THR A 31 6.88 -7.66 11.03
CA THR A 31 8.25 -8.13 11.28
C THR A 31 8.91 -8.64 10.00
N GLY A 32 10.21 -8.42 9.89
CA GLY A 32 10.96 -8.82 8.68
C GLY A 32 10.73 -7.91 7.47
N PHE A 33 10.11 -6.74 7.65
CA PHE A 33 9.93 -5.76 6.58
C PHE A 33 11.26 -5.21 6.07
N VAL A 34 11.36 -5.07 4.75
CA VAL A 34 12.44 -4.33 4.07
C VAL A 34 11.80 -3.26 3.20
N MET A 35 12.33 -2.03 3.27
CA MET A 35 11.86 -0.95 2.40
C MET A 35 12.03 -1.30 0.92
N PRO A 36 10.99 -1.10 0.09
CA PRO A 36 11.06 -1.45 -1.33
C PRO A 36 12.01 -0.57 -2.14
N THR A 37 12.48 0.54 -1.59
CA THR A 37 13.43 1.47 -2.19
C THR A 37 14.16 2.28 -1.11
N GLU A 38 15.37 2.69 -1.38
CA GLU A 38 16.15 3.59 -0.50
C GLU A 38 15.61 5.02 -0.47
N SER A 39 14.76 5.37 -1.43
CA SER A 39 14.19 6.70 -1.54
C SER A 39 13.17 6.98 -0.42
N ARG A 40 13.30 8.14 0.21
CA ARG A 40 12.42 8.64 1.28
C ARG A 40 11.38 9.64 0.80
N LYS A 41 11.45 10.03 -0.48
CA LYS A 41 10.63 11.12 -1.03
C LYS A 41 9.31 10.60 -1.58
N ILE A 42 8.24 10.78 -0.82
CA ILE A 42 6.87 10.56 -1.29
C ILE A 42 6.47 11.69 -2.23
N THR A 43 5.98 11.35 -3.41
CA THR A 43 5.53 12.29 -4.44
C THR A 43 4.02 12.38 -4.54
N ASP A 44 3.29 11.32 -4.21
CA ASP A 44 1.82 11.32 -4.12
C ASP A 44 1.33 10.28 -3.11
N ILE A 45 0.19 10.58 -2.46
CA ILE A 45 -0.35 9.78 -1.37
C ILE A 45 -1.55 8.94 -1.81
N PHE A 46 -1.87 7.93 -1.02
CA PHE A 46 -3.08 7.12 -1.15
C PHE A 46 -4.36 7.95 -1.04
N GLY A 47 -5.42 7.53 -1.72
CA GLY A 47 -6.76 8.05 -1.54
C GLY A 47 -7.31 8.83 -2.74
N TYR A 48 -8.44 9.53 -2.55
CA TYR A 48 -9.14 10.20 -3.62
C TYR A 48 -8.40 11.45 -4.12
N ARG A 49 -8.18 11.51 -5.44
CA ARG A 49 -7.54 12.62 -6.16
C ARG A 49 -8.62 13.50 -6.84
N PRO A 50 -9.08 14.61 -6.23
CA PRO A 50 -10.19 15.40 -6.75
C PRO A 50 -9.99 15.91 -8.18
N ARG A 51 -8.77 16.35 -8.51
CA ARG A 51 -8.43 16.86 -9.85
C ARG A 51 -8.49 15.79 -10.95
N ARG A 52 -8.27 14.53 -10.58
CA ARG A 52 -8.26 13.39 -11.50
C ARG A 52 -9.53 12.55 -11.40
N ARG A 53 -10.45 12.90 -10.49
CA ARG A 53 -11.72 12.19 -10.19
C ARG A 53 -11.55 10.67 -10.04
N ARG A 54 -10.47 10.24 -9.40
CA ARG A 54 -10.16 8.82 -9.18
C ARG A 54 -9.44 8.59 -7.86
N VAL A 55 -9.53 7.38 -7.37
CA VAL A 55 -8.76 6.92 -6.20
C VAL A 55 -7.33 6.56 -6.65
N HIS A 56 -6.36 6.89 -5.82
CA HIS A 56 -4.98 6.39 -5.87
C HIS A 56 -4.88 5.23 -4.90
N ASN A 57 -4.68 4.04 -5.42
CA ASN A 57 -4.70 2.80 -4.64
C ASN A 57 -3.40 2.52 -3.89
N GLY A 58 -2.39 3.35 -4.07
CA GLY A 58 -1.07 3.18 -3.48
C GLY A 58 -0.42 4.51 -3.12
N LEU A 59 0.86 4.47 -2.96
CA LEU A 59 1.73 5.58 -2.62
C LEU A 59 2.81 5.69 -3.70
N ASP A 60 3.05 6.91 -4.19
CA ASP A 60 4.09 7.14 -5.19
C ASP A 60 5.37 7.63 -4.51
N ILE A 61 6.49 6.95 -4.75
CA ILE A 61 7.80 7.25 -4.17
C ILE A 61 8.75 7.62 -5.30
N LYS A 62 9.48 8.72 -5.14
CA LYS A 62 10.46 9.16 -6.14
C LYS A 62 11.58 8.14 -6.26
N VAL A 63 11.80 7.62 -7.47
CA VAL A 63 12.98 6.82 -7.82
C VAL A 63 13.56 7.30 -9.15
N GLN A 64 14.82 6.98 -9.40
CA GLN A 64 15.43 7.16 -10.71
C GLN A 64 15.18 5.90 -11.56
N LYS A 65 15.29 6.06 -12.88
CA LYS A 65 15.30 4.90 -13.78
C LYS A 65 16.55 4.08 -13.50
N GLY A 66 16.34 2.81 -13.17
CA GLY A 66 17.43 1.87 -12.86
C GLY A 66 17.67 1.64 -11.37
N ASP A 67 17.09 2.47 -10.46
CA ASP A 67 17.15 2.21 -9.04
C ASP A 67 16.56 0.83 -8.71
N THR A 68 17.24 0.07 -7.86
CA THR A 68 16.77 -1.27 -7.49
C THR A 68 15.51 -1.18 -6.63
N ILE A 69 14.53 -2.01 -6.96
CA ILE A 69 13.30 -2.17 -6.18
C ILE A 69 13.32 -3.55 -5.54
N TYR A 70 13.01 -3.59 -4.25
CA TYR A 70 13.13 -4.77 -3.39
C TYR A 70 11.78 -5.31 -2.93
N ALA A 71 11.71 -6.62 -2.67
CA ALA A 71 10.54 -7.24 -2.05
C ALA A 71 10.39 -6.78 -0.59
N ALA A 72 9.18 -6.34 -0.21
CA ALA A 72 8.92 -5.81 1.12
C ALA A 72 8.93 -6.87 2.23
N PHE A 73 8.57 -8.11 1.91
CA PHE A 73 8.56 -9.27 2.82
C PHE A 73 8.88 -10.55 2.05
N ASP A 74 9.14 -11.63 2.79
CA ASP A 74 9.15 -12.99 2.24
C ASP A 74 7.81 -13.30 1.56
N GLY A 75 7.86 -13.97 0.41
CA GLY A 75 6.62 -14.31 -0.29
C GLY A 75 6.84 -15.04 -1.60
N LYS A 76 5.77 -15.10 -2.39
CA LYS A 76 5.74 -15.70 -3.71
C LYS A 76 5.19 -14.71 -4.73
N VAL A 77 5.89 -14.55 -5.84
CA VAL A 77 5.49 -13.68 -6.95
C VAL A 77 4.23 -14.24 -7.58
N ARG A 78 3.15 -13.45 -7.56
CA ARG A 78 1.87 -13.85 -8.12
C ARG A 78 1.68 -13.35 -9.54
N ILE A 79 2.10 -12.12 -9.84
CA ILE A 79 1.96 -11.53 -11.17
C ILE A 79 3.26 -10.85 -11.58
N THR A 80 3.67 -11.05 -12.84
CA THR A 80 4.64 -10.22 -13.53
C THR A 80 4.10 -9.86 -14.91
N ALA A 81 3.58 -8.65 -15.08
CA ALA A 81 2.90 -8.28 -16.32
C ALA A 81 3.27 -6.87 -16.82
N TYR A 82 2.66 -6.49 -17.93
CA TYR A 82 2.77 -5.16 -18.51
C TYR A 82 1.41 -4.60 -18.88
N GLN A 83 1.07 -3.43 -18.37
CA GLN A 83 -0.17 -2.73 -18.66
C GLN A 83 0.10 -1.33 -19.22
N ARG A 84 0.05 -1.17 -20.53
CA ARG A 84 0.42 0.07 -21.24
C ARG A 84 -0.30 1.33 -20.73
N ARG A 85 -1.61 1.25 -20.44
CA ARG A 85 -2.43 2.39 -19.99
C ARG A 85 -2.69 2.39 -18.48
N GLY A 86 -1.87 1.68 -17.70
CA GLY A 86 -2.00 1.52 -16.26
C GLY A 86 -0.65 1.43 -15.57
N TYR A 87 -0.38 0.32 -14.93
CA TYR A 87 0.80 0.05 -14.11
C TYR A 87 2.15 0.02 -14.86
N GLY A 88 2.16 -0.05 -16.19
CA GLY A 88 3.40 -0.32 -16.95
C GLY A 88 3.92 -1.71 -16.66
N HIS A 89 5.23 -1.89 -16.52
CA HIS A 89 5.80 -3.12 -15.97
C HIS A 89 5.53 -3.14 -14.47
N TYR A 90 4.96 -4.24 -13.98
CA TYR A 90 4.63 -4.38 -12.56
C TYR A 90 4.82 -5.82 -12.08
N VAL A 91 5.00 -5.93 -10.77
CA VAL A 91 5.13 -7.18 -10.03
C VAL A 91 4.14 -7.14 -8.87
N VAL A 92 3.45 -8.26 -8.61
CA VAL A 92 2.63 -8.47 -7.41
C VAL A 92 3.18 -9.65 -6.65
N ILE A 93 3.42 -9.47 -5.35
CA ILE A 93 3.93 -10.51 -4.46
C ILE A 93 2.89 -10.76 -3.38
N ARG A 94 2.53 -12.02 -3.14
CA ARG A 94 1.76 -12.46 -1.99
C ARG A 94 2.72 -12.89 -0.88
N HIS A 95 2.53 -12.30 0.30
CA HIS A 95 3.42 -12.47 1.45
C HIS A 95 2.84 -13.43 2.49
N ASN A 96 3.73 -13.97 3.34
CA ASN A 96 3.38 -14.91 4.40
C ASN A 96 2.48 -14.29 5.48
N ASN A 97 2.52 -12.96 5.65
CA ASN A 97 1.71 -12.21 6.61
C ASN A 97 0.28 -11.89 6.12
N GLY A 98 -0.12 -12.42 4.96
CA GLY A 98 -1.49 -12.31 4.44
C GLY A 98 -1.77 -11.11 3.54
N ILE A 99 -0.83 -10.19 3.34
CA ILE A 99 -1.00 -9.11 2.37
C ILE A 99 -0.33 -9.40 1.03
N GLU A 100 -0.73 -8.66 0.03
CA GLU A 100 0.00 -8.56 -1.23
C GLU A 100 0.58 -7.15 -1.36
N THR A 101 1.73 -7.05 -2.02
CA THR A 101 2.31 -5.78 -2.45
C THR A 101 2.44 -5.72 -3.94
N LEU A 102 2.20 -4.53 -4.51
CA LEU A 102 2.34 -4.25 -5.93
C LEU A 102 3.40 -3.18 -6.13
N TYR A 103 4.26 -3.42 -7.11
CA TYR A 103 5.37 -2.56 -7.50
C TYR A 103 5.23 -2.23 -8.99
N ALA A 104 4.95 -0.97 -9.32
CA ALA A 104 4.62 -0.58 -10.69
C ALA A 104 5.51 0.53 -11.25
N HIS A 105 5.30 0.81 -12.54
CA HIS A 105 6.05 1.74 -13.37
C HIS A 105 7.53 1.36 -13.54
N LEU A 106 7.86 0.07 -13.34
CA LEU A 106 9.20 -0.45 -13.46
C LEU A 106 9.75 -0.28 -14.88
N SER A 107 11.05 -0.10 -15.01
CA SER A 107 11.75 -0.18 -16.30
C SER A 107 12.05 -1.62 -16.70
N LYS A 108 12.27 -2.49 -15.70
CA LYS A 108 12.57 -3.92 -15.89
C LYS A 108 12.04 -4.72 -14.70
N LYS A 109 11.50 -5.90 -14.94
CA LYS A 109 11.16 -6.91 -13.93
C LYS A 109 12.36 -7.88 -13.83
N LEU A 110 12.74 -8.28 -12.62
CA LEU A 110 13.89 -9.16 -12.35
C LEU A 110 13.46 -10.54 -11.84
N VAL A 111 12.15 -10.75 -11.66
CA VAL A 111 11.57 -11.99 -11.14
C VAL A 111 10.50 -12.52 -12.09
N ASN A 112 10.19 -13.80 -11.93
CA ASN A 112 9.16 -14.50 -12.71
C ASN A 112 7.96 -14.87 -11.82
N GLU A 113 6.82 -15.11 -12.45
CA GLU A 113 5.65 -15.66 -11.77
C GLU A 113 5.97 -16.97 -11.07
N ASN A 114 5.32 -17.17 -9.92
CA ASN A 114 5.50 -18.32 -9.03
C ASN A 114 6.90 -18.45 -8.39
N GLN A 115 7.82 -17.50 -8.62
CA GLN A 115 9.10 -17.45 -7.92
C GLN A 115 8.92 -17.11 -6.44
N ASN A 116 9.60 -17.83 -5.56
CA ASN A 116 9.72 -17.44 -4.16
C ASN A 116 10.79 -16.35 -4.02
N VAL A 117 10.50 -15.37 -3.18
CA VAL A 117 11.40 -14.25 -2.88
C VAL A 117 11.50 -14.04 -1.37
N LYS A 118 12.64 -13.53 -0.94
CA LYS A 118 12.88 -13.07 0.43
C LYS A 118 12.71 -11.56 0.52
N ALA A 119 12.40 -11.06 1.72
CA ALA A 119 12.46 -9.64 2.00
C ALA A 119 13.84 -9.08 1.62
N GLY A 120 13.87 -8.00 0.84
CA GLY A 120 15.12 -7.41 0.34
C GLY A 120 15.66 -8.00 -0.97
N ASP A 121 15.06 -9.06 -1.52
CA ASP A 121 15.45 -9.54 -2.84
C ASP A 121 15.15 -8.49 -3.92
N PRO A 122 16.06 -8.27 -4.91
CA PRO A 122 15.80 -7.38 -6.02
C PRO A 122 14.74 -7.96 -6.96
N ILE A 123 13.63 -7.25 -7.13
CA ILE A 123 12.47 -7.71 -7.92
C ILE A 123 12.24 -6.91 -9.19
N GLY A 124 12.85 -5.75 -9.31
CA GLY A 124 12.69 -4.88 -10.47
C GLY A 124 13.61 -3.67 -10.41
N LEU A 125 13.55 -2.88 -11.48
CA LEU A 125 14.27 -1.61 -11.60
C LEU A 125 13.27 -0.47 -11.74
N GLY A 126 13.49 0.63 -11.02
CA GLY A 126 12.71 1.85 -11.12
C GLY A 126 12.59 2.37 -12.54
N GLY A 127 11.49 3.00 -12.87
CA GLY A 127 11.21 3.46 -14.21
C GLY A 127 10.08 4.47 -14.33
N ASN A 128 9.55 4.57 -15.55
CA ASN A 128 8.48 5.50 -15.92
C ASN A 128 7.55 4.87 -16.97
N THR A 129 7.28 3.56 -16.85
CA THR A 129 6.45 2.84 -17.83
C THR A 129 4.96 2.92 -17.49
N GLY A 130 4.10 2.64 -18.48
CA GLY A 130 2.64 2.73 -18.30
C GLY A 130 2.14 4.16 -18.22
N ARG A 131 1.10 4.39 -17.39
CA ARG A 131 0.51 5.73 -17.21
C ARG A 131 1.25 6.50 -16.11
N SER A 132 2.42 6.98 -16.42
CA SER A 132 3.28 7.74 -15.53
C SER A 132 3.81 9.01 -16.21
N THR A 133 3.98 10.09 -15.45
CA THR A 133 4.46 11.39 -15.94
C THR A 133 5.89 11.71 -15.50
N GLY A 134 6.54 10.81 -14.77
CA GLY A 134 7.90 10.96 -14.29
C GLY A 134 8.34 9.74 -13.51
N SER A 135 9.64 9.46 -13.43
CA SER A 135 10.16 8.27 -12.78
C SER A 135 9.77 8.23 -11.29
N HIS A 136 9.02 7.18 -10.91
CA HIS A 136 8.60 6.89 -9.54
C HIS A 136 8.25 5.40 -9.39
N LEU A 137 8.31 4.90 -8.18
CA LEU A 137 7.69 3.63 -7.78
C LEU A 137 6.26 3.91 -7.34
N HIS A 138 5.28 3.29 -7.98
CA HIS A 138 3.93 3.17 -7.43
C HIS A 138 3.86 1.88 -6.60
N PHE A 139 3.56 2.03 -5.30
CA PHE A 139 3.56 0.94 -4.34
C PHE A 139 2.18 0.79 -3.69
N GLU A 140 1.59 -0.41 -3.78
CA GLU A 140 0.31 -0.73 -3.13
C GLU A 140 0.48 -1.80 -2.07
N THR A 141 -0.33 -1.73 -1.02
CA THR A 141 -0.59 -2.82 -0.06
C THR A 141 -2.03 -3.29 -0.21
N ILE A 142 -2.21 -4.59 -0.37
CA ILE A 142 -3.50 -5.19 -0.74
C ILE A 142 -3.81 -6.32 0.24
N LEU A 143 -4.99 -6.30 0.84
CA LEU A 143 -5.54 -7.37 1.66
C LEU A 143 -6.80 -7.92 0.97
N LEU A 144 -6.76 -9.18 0.51
CA LEU A 144 -7.89 -9.85 -0.15
C LEU A 144 -8.51 -8.99 -1.26
N GLY A 145 -7.66 -8.40 -2.12
CA GLY A 145 -8.06 -7.55 -3.24
C GLY A 145 -8.38 -6.11 -2.89
N LYS A 146 -8.43 -5.74 -1.60
CA LYS A 146 -8.67 -4.38 -1.14
C LYS A 146 -7.35 -3.66 -0.85
N CYS A 147 -7.17 -2.49 -1.45
CA CYS A 147 -6.01 -1.64 -1.15
C CYS A 147 -6.15 -1.00 0.23
N ILE A 148 -5.05 -1.05 0.98
CA ILE A 148 -4.86 -0.36 2.26
C ILE A 148 -3.80 0.73 2.01
N ASP A 149 -3.94 1.88 2.67
CA ASP A 149 -2.93 2.93 2.58
C ASP A 149 -1.57 2.42 3.11
N PRO A 150 -0.52 2.39 2.27
CA PRO A 150 0.80 1.93 2.70
C PRO A 150 1.38 2.74 3.87
N ALA A 151 1.01 4.02 4.01
CA ALA A 151 1.48 4.87 5.10
C ALA A 151 0.92 4.48 6.49
N LEU A 152 -0.10 3.61 6.54
CA LEU A 152 -0.58 3.04 7.81
C LEU A 152 0.33 1.91 8.32
N LEU A 153 1.09 1.29 7.43
CA LEU A 153 1.97 0.16 7.74
C LEU A 153 3.44 0.58 7.77
N PHE A 154 3.84 1.51 6.89
CA PHE A 154 5.24 1.83 6.62
C PHE A 154 5.52 3.32 6.72
N ASP A 155 6.58 3.66 7.43
CA ASP A 155 7.11 5.02 7.55
C ASP A 155 8.26 5.19 6.54
N PHE A 156 7.93 5.59 5.33
CA PHE A 156 8.91 5.76 4.24
C PHE A 156 9.97 6.83 4.54
N PRO A 157 9.63 8.00 5.12
CA PRO A 157 10.63 8.99 5.51
C PRO A 157 11.68 8.46 6.48
N ASN A 158 11.28 7.63 7.45
CA ASN A 158 12.17 7.05 8.45
C ASN A 158 12.71 5.65 8.07
N GLN A 159 12.25 5.08 6.93
CA GLN A 159 12.68 3.78 6.42
C GLN A 159 12.42 2.63 7.42
N THR A 160 11.25 2.66 8.05
CA THR A 160 10.84 1.68 9.06
C THR A 160 9.35 1.35 8.96
N VAL A 161 8.87 0.48 9.82
CA VAL A 161 7.45 0.19 10.00
C VAL A 161 6.83 1.12 11.05
N THR A 162 5.49 1.27 11.01
CA THR A 162 4.74 2.08 11.99
C THR A 162 4.56 1.37 13.34
N GLY A 163 4.90 0.09 13.43
CA GLY A 163 4.83 -0.76 14.62
C GLY A 163 5.08 -2.21 14.26
N ASP A 164 5.07 -3.13 15.23
CA ASP A 164 5.32 -4.56 14.97
C ASP A 164 4.20 -5.21 14.15
N HIS A 165 3.01 -4.63 14.17
CA HIS A 165 1.87 -5.10 13.43
C HIS A 165 0.87 -3.97 13.14
N TYR A 166 0.06 -4.17 12.10
CA TYR A 166 -1.11 -3.35 11.79
C TYR A 166 -2.39 -4.17 11.93
N VAL A 167 -3.41 -3.65 12.61
CA VAL A 167 -4.71 -4.31 12.71
C VAL A 167 -5.69 -3.68 11.72
N TYR A 168 -5.89 -4.36 10.60
CA TYR A 168 -7.00 -4.01 9.71
C TYR A 168 -8.33 -4.22 10.43
N ARG A 169 -9.24 -3.26 10.32
CA ARG A 169 -10.63 -3.38 10.75
C ARG A 169 -11.56 -2.96 9.63
N LYS A 170 -12.47 -3.86 9.28
CA LYS A 170 -13.47 -3.56 8.27
C LYS A 170 -14.36 -2.40 8.75
N PRO A 171 -14.56 -1.33 7.96
CA PRO A 171 -15.43 -0.23 8.33
C PRO A 171 -16.83 -0.72 8.73
N GLY A 172 -17.33 -0.24 9.88
CA GLY A 172 -18.61 -0.65 10.46
C GLY A 172 -18.56 -1.92 11.31
N SER A 173 -17.45 -2.67 11.34
CA SER A 173 -17.32 -3.84 12.24
C SER A 173 -17.22 -3.42 13.69
N ARG A 174 -17.73 -4.27 14.61
CA ARG A 174 -17.61 -4.08 16.06
C ARG A 174 -16.36 -4.78 16.57
N TYR A 175 -15.67 -4.17 17.51
CA TYR A 175 -14.51 -4.76 18.17
C TYR A 175 -14.43 -4.32 19.64
N MET A 176 -13.70 -5.11 20.45
CA MET A 176 -13.46 -4.79 21.85
C MET A 176 -12.14 -4.06 22.02
N GLU A 177 -12.13 -2.97 22.79
CA GLU A 177 -10.92 -2.26 23.16
C GLU A 177 -11.09 -1.71 24.58
N ASN A 178 -10.19 -2.07 25.48
CA ASN A 178 -10.22 -1.70 26.88
C ASN A 178 -11.57 -1.99 27.56
N GLY A 179 -12.14 -3.19 27.30
CA GLY A 179 -13.41 -3.63 27.87
C GLY A 179 -14.66 -2.93 27.31
N LYS A 180 -14.53 -2.11 26.26
CA LYS A 180 -15.64 -1.39 25.62
C LYS A 180 -15.83 -1.84 24.18
N VAL A 181 -17.08 -2.00 23.76
CA VAL A 181 -17.43 -2.23 22.35
C VAL A 181 -17.22 -0.93 21.58
N LYS A 182 -16.42 -0.99 20.53
CA LYS A 182 -16.21 0.09 19.57
C LYS A 182 -16.67 -0.33 18.19
N VAL A 183 -16.94 0.63 17.33
CA VAL A 183 -17.24 0.42 15.91
C VAL A 183 -16.09 0.99 15.10
N ALA A 184 -15.56 0.21 14.19
CA ALA A 184 -14.51 0.67 13.27
C ALA A 184 -15.06 1.81 12.41
N GLY A 185 -14.37 2.95 12.44
CA GLY A 185 -14.69 4.11 11.64
C GLY A 185 -14.47 3.88 10.14
N PRO A 186 -14.87 4.85 9.31
CA PRO A 186 -14.49 4.86 7.90
C PRO A 186 -12.96 4.92 7.77
N GLU A 187 -12.45 4.48 6.63
CA GLU A 187 -11.02 4.57 6.36
C GLU A 187 -10.50 6.00 6.51
N PRO A 188 -9.26 6.18 7.02
CA PRO A 188 -8.66 7.50 7.15
C PRO A 188 -8.65 8.23 5.82
N LYS A 189 -9.04 9.50 5.82
CA LYS A 189 -8.92 10.38 4.66
C LYS A 189 -7.75 11.32 4.89
N TYR A 190 -6.80 11.31 3.96
CA TYR A 190 -5.62 12.16 4.05
C TYR A 190 -5.78 13.45 3.25
N HIS A 191 -5.22 14.52 3.78
CA HIS A 191 -5.11 15.80 3.12
C HIS A 191 -3.64 16.16 2.96
N LYS A 192 -3.17 16.24 1.70
CA LYS A 192 -1.81 16.77 1.42
C LYS A 192 -1.82 18.28 1.64
N VAL A 193 -1.14 18.71 2.70
CA VAL A 193 -1.01 20.14 3.04
C VAL A 193 -0.28 20.88 1.93
N LYS A 194 -0.78 22.07 1.57
CA LYS A 194 -0.21 22.97 0.60
C LYS A 194 0.09 24.31 1.25
N SER A 195 0.92 25.11 0.59
CA SER A 195 1.11 26.51 0.98
C SER A 195 -0.24 27.23 1.05
N GLY A 196 -0.51 27.91 2.16
CA GLY A 196 -1.78 28.59 2.44
C GLY A 196 -2.88 27.70 3.06
N ASP A 197 -2.65 26.42 3.26
CA ASP A 197 -3.56 25.59 4.05
C ASP A 197 -3.41 25.90 5.55
N THR A 198 -4.53 26.01 6.25
CA THR A 198 -4.59 26.06 7.71
C THR A 198 -5.39 24.87 8.21
N ILE A 199 -5.13 24.43 9.44
CA ILE A 199 -5.88 23.32 10.05
C ILE A 199 -7.39 23.60 10.05
N GLU A 200 -7.78 24.84 10.29
CA GLU A 200 -9.19 25.26 10.24
C GLU A 200 -9.79 25.07 8.83
N ARG A 201 -9.06 25.51 7.79
CA ARG A 201 -9.51 25.37 6.40
C ARG A 201 -9.58 23.92 5.97
N ILE A 202 -8.62 23.09 6.39
CA ILE A 202 -8.60 21.65 6.16
C ILE A 202 -9.79 20.99 6.86
N ALA A 203 -10.01 21.30 8.15
CA ALA A 203 -11.11 20.77 8.94
C ALA A 203 -12.47 21.07 8.29
N ARG A 204 -12.73 22.33 7.91
CA ARG A 204 -13.93 22.77 7.20
C ARG A 204 -14.12 22.03 5.88
N LYS A 205 -13.06 21.92 5.09
CA LYS A 205 -13.08 21.24 3.79
C LYS A 205 -13.47 19.77 3.89
N HIS A 206 -13.07 19.10 4.96
CA HIS A 206 -13.32 17.67 5.18
C HIS A 206 -14.49 17.38 6.12
N GLY A 207 -15.19 18.43 6.61
CA GLY A 207 -16.35 18.28 7.51
C GLY A 207 -15.99 17.66 8.88
N VAL A 208 -14.78 17.92 9.36
CA VAL A 208 -14.28 17.41 10.65
C VAL A 208 -13.86 18.55 11.57
N SER A 209 -13.73 18.29 12.86
CA SER A 209 -13.20 19.30 13.80
C SER A 209 -11.68 19.38 13.72
N GLN A 210 -11.10 20.53 14.03
CA GLN A 210 -9.65 20.67 14.20
C GLN A 210 -9.10 19.67 15.22
N ARG A 211 -9.82 19.44 16.32
CA ARG A 211 -9.48 18.46 17.35
C ARG A 211 -9.36 17.03 16.78
N THR A 212 -10.22 16.68 15.83
CA THR A 212 -10.14 15.40 15.13
C THR A 212 -8.83 15.28 14.33
N ILE A 213 -8.45 16.35 13.62
CA ILE A 213 -7.20 16.37 12.87
C ILE A 213 -5.99 16.23 13.82
N PHE A 214 -5.95 16.99 14.91
CA PHE A 214 -4.88 16.87 15.91
C PHE A 214 -4.78 15.46 16.50
N LYS A 215 -5.91 14.87 16.85
CA LYS A 215 -5.95 13.50 17.41
C LYS A 215 -5.41 12.43 16.44
N LEU A 216 -5.55 12.64 15.14
CA LEU A 216 -5.10 11.70 14.10
C LEU A 216 -3.63 11.87 13.71
N ASN A 217 -2.99 12.98 14.11
CA ASN A 217 -1.61 13.29 13.74
C ASN A 217 -0.64 13.34 14.95
N GLY A 218 -1.07 12.87 16.11
CA GLY A 218 -0.27 12.74 17.33
C GLY A 218 -0.53 13.84 18.32
#